data_13da485cc23ba3fa473f7e5f39019d78
#
_entry.id   13da485cc23ba3fa473f7e5f39019d78
#
_cell.length_a   1.000
_cell.length_b   1.000
_cell.length_c   1.000
_cell.angle_alpha   90.00
_cell.angle_beta   90.00
_cell.angle_gamma   90.00
#
_symmetry.space_group_name_H-M   'P 1'
#
loop_
_entity.id
_entity.type
_entity.pdbx_description
1 polymer ?
#
loop_
_entity_poly.entity_id
_entity_poly.type
_entity_poly.pdbx_seq_one_letter_code
_entity_poly.pdbx_strand_id
1 'polypeptide(L)'
;MILPPPPPSRSAHYDIAFSGLAIHNTARFNPPSLPLEEGDCDEPTILARLTLIALGEPDSPARLVDDQMIADTLGRAVQDPKSPVHQRDPAELRGLLTGSSTTEQRLDMLLRLGAYGDGFGTRPDALCLQALIEAPHGIDLGPLQPRIPEILRTPSGRVELAPAEIRQDLARLRAGIDARRGGLVLIGRRHLRSNNSWMHNLTVLNSGSNTCTLQVHPDTAAEIGLTDGADARVASRAGEVTVPVEVTDGIQPGVVSLPHGWGHSLAGTQGSVAAARPGINTNLLTDPMALDPLSGTSVLNGIPVLVGPARA
;
A
#
# COMPACT_ATOMS: atom_id res chain seq x y z
N MET A 1 12.02 -0.64 13.83
CA MET A 1 12.97 -1.26 12.86
C MET A 1 12.65 -0.72 11.49
N ILE A 2 13.64 -0.38 10.69
CA ILE A 2 13.47 0.05 9.28
C ILE A 2 14.17 -1.01 8.43
N LEU A 3 13.47 -1.52 7.42
CA LEU A 3 13.97 -2.49 6.45
C LEU A 3 13.97 -1.78 5.09
N PRO A 4 15.07 -1.13 4.69
CA PRO A 4 15.13 -0.37 3.46
C PRO A 4 15.20 -1.34 2.26
N PRO A 5 14.23 -1.25 1.31
CA PRO A 5 14.40 -1.92 0.03
C PRO A 5 15.43 -1.19 -0.83
N PRO A 6 16.03 -1.85 -1.81
CA PRO A 6 16.88 -1.19 -2.78
C PRO A 6 16.09 -0.19 -3.64
N PRO A 7 16.77 0.77 -4.27
CA PRO A 7 16.09 1.72 -5.16
C PRO A 7 15.45 0.99 -6.36
N PRO A 8 14.40 1.57 -6.97
CA PRO A 8 13.70 0.97 -8.10
C PRO A 8 14.59 0.54 -9.28
N SER A 9 15.73 1.22 -9.47
CA SER A 9 16.71 0.84 -10.51
C SER A 9 17.37 -0.52 -10.28
N ARG A 10 17.29 -1.08 -9.06
CA ARG A 10 17.86 -2.38 -8.68
C ARG A 10 16.80 -3.46 -8.47
N SER A 11 15.54 -3.15 -8.74
CA SER A 11 14.42 -4.09 -8.57
C SER A 11 13.74 -4.37 -9.90
N ALA A 12 13.37 -5.63 -10.12
CA ALA A 12 12.47 -5.98 -11.21
C ALA A 12 11.06 -5.44 -10.92
N HIS A 13 10.35 -5.02 -11.95
CA HIS A 13 9.04 -4.43 -11.77
C HIS A 13 8.01 -4.89 -12.82
N TYR A 14 6.88 -5.38 -12.34
CA TYR A 14 5.67 -5.62 -13.12
C TYR A 14 4.49 -4.99 -12.39
N ASP A 15 4.05 -3.83 -12.87
CA ASP A 15 3.00 -3.05 -12.20
C ASP A 15 1.62 -3.53 -12.61
N ILE A 16 0.98 -4.32 -11.75
CA ILE A 16 -0.38 -4.80 -11.94
C ILE A 16 -1.41 -3.71 -11.57
N ALA A 17 -1.13 -2.91 -10.53
CA ALA A 17 -2.10 -1.98 -9.99
C ALA A 17 -2.40 -0.82 -10.94
N PHE A 18 -1.37 -0.16 -11.45
CA PHE A 18 -1.52 0.98 -12.35
C PHE A 18 -1.87 0.56 -13.77
N SER A 19 -1.38 -0.61 -14.23
CA SER A 19 -1.79 -1.17 -15.51
C SER A 19 -3.29 -1.48 -15.55
N GLY A 20 -3.89 -1.90 -14.43
CA GLY A 20 -5.33 -2.11 -14.30
C GLY A 20 -6.19 -0.83 -14.40
N LEU A 21 -5.57 0.36 -14.25
CA LEU A 21 -6.22 1.67 -14.39
C LEU A 21 -5.96 2.33 -15.74
N ALA A 22 -5.17 1.70 -16.61
CA ALA A 22 -4.89 2.21 -17.95
C ALA A 22 -6.13 2.10 -18.85
N ILE A 23 -6.26 3.01 -19.81
CA ILE A 23 -7.32 3.00 -20.82
C ILE A 23 -7.04 2.01 -21.97
N HIS A 24 -5.86 1.42 -21.99
CA HIS A 24 -5.39 0.46 -22.99
C HIS A 24 -4.70 -0.71 -22.29
N ASN A 25 -4.98 -1.94 -22.71
CA ASN A 25 -4.32 -3.11 -22.13
C ASN A 25 -2.87 -3.19 -22.63
N THR A 26 -1.93 -3.01 -21.73
CA THR A 26 -0.50 -3.18 -22.02
C THR A 26 0.16 -3.99 -20.91
N ALA A 27 0.92 -5.00 -21.27
CA ALA A 27 1.74 -5.75 -20.34
C ALA A 27 3.22 -5.36 -20.54
N ARG A 28 3.92 -5.05 -19.42
CA ARG A 28 5.32 -4.65 -19.45
C ARG A 28 6.07 -5.20 -18.24
N PHE A 29 7.22 -5.78 -18.50
CA PHE A 29 8.18 -6.16 -17.48
C PHE A 29 9.42 -5.27 -17.59
N ASN A 30 9.88 -4.72 -16.47
CA ASN A 30 11.09 -3.94 -16.39
C ASN A 30 12.11 -4.72 -15.55
N PRO A 31 13.17 -5.27 -16.13
CA PRO A 31 14.24 -5.88 -15.37
C PRO A 31 15.05 -4.81 -14.62
N PRO A 32 15.80 -5.19 -13.57
CA PRO A 32 16.68 -4.23 -12.89
C PRO A 32 17.68 -3.62 -13.86
N SER A 33 17.87 -2.31 -13.80
CA SER A 33 18.89 -1.61 -14.60
C SER A 33 20.29 -1.72 -14.01
N LEU A 34 20.37 -1.98 -12.69
CA LEU A 34 21.58 -2.13 -11.91
C LEU A 34 21.48 -3.38 -11.04
N PRO A 35 22.57 -4.11 -10.79
CA PRO A 35 22.57 -5.23 -9.87
C PRO A 35 22.33 -4.77 -8.43
N LEU A 36 21.85 -5.68 -7.59
CA LEU A 36 21.82 -5.46 -6.14
C LEU A 36 23.24 -5.27 -5.61
N GLU A 37 23.41 -4.40 -4.61
CA GLU A 37 24.66 -4.25 -3.88
C GLU A 37 24.77 -5.33 -2.79
N GLU A 38 26.00 -5.52 -2.30
CA GLU A 38 26.23 -6.43 -1.19
C GLU A 38 25.46 -5.96 0.05
N GLY A 39 24.63 -6.83 0.60
CA GLY A 39 23.76 -6.52 1.73
C GLY A 39 22.37 -5.99 1.35
N ASP A 40 22.12 -5.65 0.10
CA ASP A 40 20.78 -5.32 -0.37
C ASP A 40 19.85 -6.54 -0.27
N CYS A 41 18.60 -6.27 0.11
CA CYS A 41 17.54 -7.26 0.15
C CYS A 41 16.32 -6.69 -0.56
N ASP A 42 15.91 -7.29 -1.66
CA ASP A 42 14.75 -6.83 -2.41
C ASP A 42 13.44 -7.02 -1.64
N GLU A 43 12.40 -6.28 -1.99
CA GLU A 43 11.11 -6.32 -1.29
C GLU A 43 10.51 -7.72 -1.20
N PRO A 44 10.49 -8.55 -2.27
CA PRO A 44 10.01 -9.92 -2.17
C PRO A 44 10.76 -10.76 -1.13
N THR A 45 12.08 -10.65 -1.09
CA THR A 45 12.90 -11.36 -0.10
C THR A 45 12.66 -10.85 1.32
N ILE A 46 12.52 -9.53 1.53
CA ILE A 46 12.16 -8.95 2.82
C ILE A 46 10.83 -9.52 3.31
N LEU A 47 9.80 -9.51 2.47
CA LEU A 47 8.47 -10.02 2.81
C LEU A 47 8.48 -11.53 3.07
N ALA A 48 9.19 -12.31 2.27
CA ALA A 48 9.34 -13.74 2.47
C ALA A 48 10.05 -14.07 3.81
N ARG A 49 11.11 -13.35 4.15
CA ARG A 49 11.79 -13.53 5.45
C ARG A 49 10.88 -13.16 6.62
N LEU A 50 10.12 -12.07 6.53
CA LEU A 50 9.15 -11.71 7.57
C LEU A 50 8.07 -12.78 7.73
N THR A 51 7.61 -13.38 6.64
CA THR A 51 6.66 -14.49 6.67
C THR A 51 7.25 -15.70 7.40
N LEU A 52 8.48 -16.11 7.07
CA LEU A 52 9.15 -17.23 7.73
C LEU A 52 9.38 -16.98 9.22
N ILE A 53 9.77 -15.75 9.59
CA ILE A 53 9.91 -15.37 11.02
C ILE A 53 8.57 -15.52 11.74
N ALA A 54 7.47 -15.05 11.14
CA ALA A 54 6.13 -15.15 11.72
C ALA A 54 5.64 -16.60 11.86
N LEU A 55 6.12 -17.50 10.99
CA LEU A 55 5.84 -18.93 11.04
C LEU A 55 6.76 -19.70 12.00
N GLY A 56 7.75 -19.05 12.62
CA GLY A 56 8.72 -19.67 13.52
C GLY A 56 9.89 -20.35 12.79
N GLU A 57 10.11 -20.03 11.53
CA GLU A 57 11.14 -20.61 10.67
C GLU A 57 12.17 -19.56 10.17
N PRO A 58 12.81 -18.76 11.06
CA PRO A 58 13.64 -17.62 10.65
C PRO A 58 14.87 -18.01 9.82
N ASP A 59 15.38 -19.23 9.97
CA ASP A 59 16.58 -19.71 9.29
C ASP A 59 16.27 -20.37 7.93
N SER A 60 15.01 -20.56 7.59
CA SER A 60 14.59 -21.12 6.31
C SER A 60 14.89 -20.20 5.14
N PRO A 61 15.30 -20.71 3.97
CA PRO A 61 15.55 -19.90 2.78
C PRO A 61 14.30 -19.17 2.31
N ALA A 62 14.40 -17.86 2.03
CA ALA A 62 13.28 -17.02 1.60
C ALA A 62 12.51 -17.59 0.39
N ARG A 63 13.23 -18.23 -0.55
CA ARG A 63 12.62 -18.85 -1.75
C ARG A 63 11.52 -19.87 -1.44
N LEU A 64 11.51 -20.49 -0.25
CA LEU A 64 10.51 -21.48 0.12
C LEU A 64 9.10 -20.90 0.17
N VAL A 65 8.96 -19.61 0.44
CA VAL A 65 7.64 -18.94 0.41
C VAL A 65 7.09 -18.92 -1.02
N ASP A 66 7.91 -18.51 -2.00
CA ASP A 66 7.50 -18.52 -3.40
C ASP A 66 7.28 -19.96 -3.92
N ASP A 67 8.15 -20.90 -3.55
CA ASP A 67 8.02 -22.33 -3.92
C ASP A 67 6.68 -22.89 -3.44
N GLN A 68 6.30 -22.59 -2.18
CA GLN A 68 5.00 -23.02 -1.63
C GLN A 68 3.82 -22.34 -2.33
N MET A 69 3.92 -21.02 -2.57
CA MET A 69 2.87 -20.29 -3.29
C MET A 69 2.65 -20.82 -4.70
N ILE A 70 3.72 -21.17 -5.39
CA ILE A 70 3.65 -21.77 -6.74
C ILE A 70 2.96 -23.14 -6.65
N ALA A 71 3.41 -24.00 -5.74
CA ALA A 71 2.83 -25.34 -5.57
C ALA A 71 1.34 -25.28 -5.27
N ASP A 72 0.92 -24.45 -4.32
CA ASP A 72 -0.49 -24.28 -3.94
C ASP A 72 -1.33 -23.72 -5.08
N THR A 73 -0.79 -22.78 -5.84
CA THR A 73 -1.53 -22.15 -6.95
C THR A 73 -1.69 -23.11 -8.12
N LEU A 74 -0.65 -23.84 -8.51
CA LEU A 74 -0.72 -24.87 -9.55
C LEU A 74 -1.65 -26.00 -9.10
N GLY A 75 -1.53 -26.47 -7.85
CA GLY A 75 -2.40 -27.51 -7.29
C GLY A 75 -3.88 -27.15 -7.37
N ARG A 76 -4.26 -25.91 -7.09
CA ARG A 76 -5.64 -25.42 -7.27
C ARG A 76 -6.02 -25.28 -8.75
N ALA A 77 -5.13 -24.74 -9.57
CA ALA A 77 -5.40 -24.51 -10.98
C ALA A 77 -5.70 -25.79 -11.75
N VAL A 78 -5.00 -26.89 -11.46
CA VAL A 78 -5.25 -28.18 -12.14
C VAL A 78 -6.57 -28.85 -11.71
N GLN A 79 -7.15 -28.43 -10.60
CA GLN A 79 -8.47 -28.93 -10.13
C GLN A 79 -9.63 -28.09 -10.64
N ASP A 80 -9.38 -26.84 -11.09
CA ASP A 80 -10.44 -25.96 -11.59
C ASP A 80 -10.80 -26.35 -13.05
N PRO A 81 -12.06 -26.80 -13.31
CA PRO A 81 -12.49 -27.15 -14.67
C PRO A 81 -12.43 -25.98 -15.68
N LYS A 82 -12.36 -24.74 -15.21
CA LYS A 82 -12.25 -23.54 -16.06
C LYS A 82 -10.81 -23.12 -16.32
N SER A 83 -9.86 -23.76 -15.66
CA SER A 83 -8.43 -23.44 -15.82
C SER A 83 -7.87 -23.99 -17.14
N PRO A 84 -6.98 -23.25 -17.82
CA PRO A 84 -6.31 -23.75 -19.02
C PRO A 84 -5.41 -24.96 -18.77
N VAL A 85 -5.11 -25.25 -17.50
CA VAL A 85 -4.25 -26.37 -17.07
C VAL A 85 -5.01 -27.46 -16.33
N HIS A 86 -6.35 -27.49 -16.45
CA HIS A 86 -7.17 -28.50 -15.80
C HIS A 86 -6.67 -29.92 -16.08
N GLN A 87 -6.56 -30.75 -15.03
CA GLN A 87 -6.09 -32.15 -15.06
C GLN A 87 -4.64 -32.36 -15.52
N ARG A 88 -3.83 -31.31 -15.68
CA ARG A 88 -2.39 -31.47 -15.94
C ARG A 88 -1.62 -31.78 -14.65
N ASP A 89 -0.40 -32.31 -14.81
CA ASP A 89 0.49 -32.57 -13.67
C ASP A 89 1.12 -31.25 -13.16
N PRO A 90 0.90 -30.89 -11.87
CA PRO A 90 1.53 -29.70 -11.28
C PRO A 90 3.06 -29.71 -11.36
N ALA A 91 3.70 -30.89 -11.28
CA ALA A 91 5.15 -31.01 -11.36
C ALA A 91 5.68 -30.71 -12.76
N GLU A 92 4.98 -31.18 -13.81
CA GLU A 92 5.26 -30.80 -15.19
C GLU A 92 5.16 -29.28 -15.36
N LEU A 93 4.04 -28.66 -14.92
CA LEU A 93 3.83 -27.22 -15.01
C LEU A 93 4.92 -26.42 -14.27
N ARG A 94 5.33 -26.88 -13.09
CA ARG A 94 6.42 -26.28 -12.33
C ARG A 94 7.73 -26.28 -13.13
N GLY A 95 8.01 -27.34 -13.86
CA GLY A 95 9.19 -27.47 -14.71
C GLY A 95 9.21 -26.56 -15.93
N LEU A 96 8.06 -26.04 -16.36
CA LEU A 96 7.93 -25.12 -17.51
C LEU A 96 8.11 -23.64 -17.12
N LEU A 97 8.17 -23.32 -15.81
CA LEU A 97 8.32 -21.94 -15.36
C LEU A 97 9.72 -21.40 -15.67
N THR A 98 9.76 -20.18 -16.15
CA THR A 98 10.97 -19.42 -16.48
C THR A 98 11.17 -18.27 -15.48
N GLY A 99 12.39 -17.77 -15.39
CA GLY A 99 12.77 -16.68 -14.50
C GLY A 99 14.09 -16.96 -13.78
N SER A 100 14.81 -15.91 -13.42
CA SER A 100 16.12 -15.96 -12.74
C SER A 100 15.99 -16.23 -11.23
N SER A 101 14.81 -16.05 -10.67
CA SER A 101 14.49 -16.26 -9.26
C SER A 101 13.13 -16.96 -9.10
N THR A 102 12.86 -17.49 -7.90
CA THR A 102 11.54 -18.05 -7.57
C THR A 102 10.43 -17.00 -7.63
N THR A 103 10.72 -15.74 -7.33
CA THR A 103 9.79 -14.61 -7.49
C THR A 103 9.42 -14.39 -8.95
N GLU A 104 10.39 -14.40 -9.86
CA GLU A 104 10.13 -14.31 -11.29
C GLU A 104 9.37 -15.54 -11.82
N GLN A 105 9.69 -16.74 -11.35
CA GLN A 105 8.94 -17.95 -11.68
C GLN A 105 7.49 -17.88 -11.20
N ARG A 106 7.23 -17.27 -10.03
CA ARG A 106 5.87 -17.00 -9.56
C ARG A 106 5.16 -16.00 -10.47
N LEU A 107 5.84 -14.95 -10.91
CA LEU A 107 5.29 -14.00 -11.88
C LEU A 107 4.96 -14.70 -13.21
N ASP A 108 5.87 -15.52 -13.73
CA ASP A 108 5.65 -16.30 -14.96
C ASP A 108 4.41 -17.19 -14.85
N MET A 109 4.26 -17.89 -13.73
CA MET A 109 3.07 -18.71 -13.44
C MET A 109 1.79 -17.88 -13.50
N LEU A 110 1.78 -16.71 -12.84
CA LEU A 110 0.60 -15.84 -12.79
C LEU A 110 0.26 -15.27 -14.18
N LEU A 111 1.28 -14.90 -14.96
CA LEU A 111 1.09 -14.48 -16.36
C LEU A 111 0.45 -15.59 -17.18
N ARG A 112 1.02 -16.82 -17.15
CA ARG A 112 0.55 -17.96 -17.92
C ARG A 112 -0.88 -18.40 -17.56
N LEU A 113 -1.25 -18.33 -16.28
CA LEU A 113 -2.60 -18.65 -15.82
C LEU A 113 -3.61 -17.52 -16.05
N GLY A 114 -3.14 -16.30 -16.30
CA GLY A 114 -3.98 -15.13 -16.51
C GLY A 114 -4.80 -15.17 -17.81
N ALA A 115 -5.74 -14.25 -17.93
CA ALA A 115 -6.66 -14.17 -19.06
C ALA A 115 -5.94 -14.00 -20.43
N TYR A 116 -4.80 -13.33 -20.42
CA TYR A 116 -3.96 -13.12 -21.61
C TYR A 116 -2.76 -14.07 -21.67
N GLY A 117 -2.65 -14.99 -20.71
CA GLY A 117 -1.52 -15.91 -20.60
C GLY A 117 -1.55 -17.03 -21.64
N ASP A 118 -0.38 -17.63 -21.87
CA ASP A 118 -0.21 -18.74 -22.82
C ASP A 118 -0.84 -20.07 -22.37
N GLY A 119 -1.32 -20.15 -21.11
CA GLY A 119 -1.91 -21.37 -20.57
C GLY A 119 -0.92 -22.54 -20.54
N PHE A 120 0.35 -22.26 -20.31
CA PHE A 120 1.43 -23.25 -20.36
C PHE A 120 1.54 -23.95 -21.71
N GLY A 121 1.55 -23.16 -22.79
CA GLY A 121 1.73 -23.58 -24.16
C GLY A 121 0.44 -23.94 -24.90
N THR A 122 -0.75 -23.78 -24.27
CA THR A 122 -2.04 -23.97 -24.97
C THR A 122 -2.35 -22.83 -25.95
N ARG A 123 -1.74 -21.66 -25.75
CA ARG A 123 -1.82 -20.45 -26.59
C ARG A 123 -0.41 -19.89 -26.80
N PRO A 124 0.38 -20.42 -27.75
CA PRO A 124 1.83 -20.18 -27.81
C PRO A 124 2.23 -18.70 -28.03
N ASP A 125 1.36 -17.88 -28.62
CA ASP A 125 1.64 -16.45 -28.90
C ASP A 125 1.12 -15.52 -27.79
N ALA A 126 0.67 -16.07 -26.65
CA ALA A 126 0.12 -15.32 -25.55
C ALA A 126 1.19 -15.02 -24.45
N LEU A 127 0.79 -14.35 -23.37
CA LEU A 127 1.73 -13.86 -22.36
C LEU A 127 2.41 -14.98 -21.57
N CYS A 128 3.73 -14.88 -21.47
CA CYS A 128 4.58 -15.47 -20.46
C CYS A 128 5.69 -14.47 -20.10
N LEU A 129 6.48 -14.72 -19.07
CA LEU A 129 7.56 -13.81 -18.68
C LEU A 129 8.60 -13.64 -19.80
N GLN A 130 8.97 -14.71 -20.49
CA GLN A 130 9.95 -14.67 -21.58
C GLN A 130 9.49 -13.73 -22.71
N ALA A 131 8.22 -13.81 -23.10
CA ALA A 131 7.66 -12.92 -24.13
C ALA A 131 7.75 -11.43 -23.72
N LEU A 132 7.57 -11.13 -22.45
CA LEU A 132 7.71 -9.76 -21.93
C LEU A 132 9.17 -9.29 -21.86
N ILE A 133 10.11 -10.18 -21.55
CA ILE A 133 11.55 -9.87 -21.56
C ILE A 133 12.02 -9.56 -22.99
N GLU A 134 11.52 -10.28 -23.98
CA GLU A 134 11.82 -10.07 -25.40
C GLU A 134 11.13 -8.80 -25.98
N ALA A 135 10.13 -8.25 -25.26
CA ALA A 135 9.41 -7.05 -25.66
C ALA A 135 9.69 -5.87 -24.68
N PRO A 136 10.87 -5.22 -24.73
CA PRO A 136 11.29 -4.20 -23.75
C PRO A 136 10.39 -2.96 -23.73
N HIS A 137 9.62 -2.73 -24.79
CA HIS A 137 8.63 -1.65 -24.87
C HIS A 137 7.22 -2.06 -24.41
N GLY A 138 7.06 -3.32 -23.98
CA GLY A 138 5.78 -3.92 -23.60
C GLY A 138 5.02 -4.52 -24.78
N ILE A 139 3.98 -5.27 -24.45
CA ILE A 139 3.07 -5.90 -25.41
C ILE A 139 1.72 -5.22 -25.32
N ASP A 140 1.23 -4.70 -26.44
CA ASP A 140 -0.12 -4.17 -26.56
C ASP A 140 -1.13 -5.31 -26.69
N LEU A 141 -2.03 -5.41 -25.72
CA LEU A 141 -3.09 -6.43 -25.66
C LEU A 141 -4.42 -5.91 -26.21
N GLY A 142 -4.39 -4.74 -26.83
CA GLY A 142 -5.55 -4.10 -27.44
C GLY A 142 -6.41 -3.27 -26.45
N PRO A 143 -7.53 -2.73 -26.94
CA PRO A 143 -8.42 -1.92 -26.12
C PRO A 143 -9.11 -2.74 -25.05
N LEU A 144 -9.49 -2.06 -23.94
CA LEU A 144 -10.30 -2.66 -22.90
C LEU A 144 -11.63 -3.17 -23.48
N GLN A 145 -11.98 -4.40 -23.14
CA GLN A 145 -13.24 -5.02 -23.53
C GLN A 145 -14.20 -5.11 -22.35
N PRO A 146 -15.51 -4.89 -22.53
CA PRO A 146 -16.49 -5.18 -21.51
C PRO A 146 -16.44 -6.65 -21.12
N ARG A 147 -16.32 -6.96 -19.82
CA ARG A 147 -16.16 -8.32 -19.31
C ARG A 147 -17.20 -8.72 -18.28
N ILE A 148 -18.24 -7.92 -18.09
CA ILE A 148 -19.40 -8.29 -17.27
C ILE A 148 -20.41 -8.97 -18.21
N PRO A 149 -20.98 -10.15 -17.84
CA PRO A 149 -20.98 -10.77 -16.50
C PRO A 149 -19.86 -11.78 -16.23
N GLU A 150 -18.97 -12.08 -17.17
CA GLU A 150 -18.03 -13.23 -17.09
C GLU A 150 -17.10 -13.18 -15.88
N ILE A 151 -16.70 -11.96 -15.46
CA ILE A 151 -15.79 -11.75 -14.31
C ILE A 151 -16.51 -11.77 -12.95
N LEU A 152 -17.84 -11.80 -12.93
CA LEU A 152 -18.57 -11.80 -11.67
C LEU A 152 -18.33 -13.08 -10.88
N ARG A 153 -18.10 -12.92 -9.58
CA ARG A 153 -17.88 -14.00 -8.62
C ARG A 153 -18.97 -14.07 -7.55
N THR A 154 -20.00 -13.24 -7.67
CA THR A 154 -21.16 -13.25 -6.79
C THR A 154 -21.95 -14.54 -6.95
N PRO A 155 -22.55 -15.10 -5.88
CA PRO A 155 -23.40 -16.27 -5.99
C PRO A 155 -24.58 -16.11 -6.94
N SER A 156 -25.10 -14.88 -7.05
CA SER A 156 -26.20 -14.52 -7.95
C SER A 156 -25.79 -14.41 -9.43
N GLY A 157 -24.49 -14.32 -9.74
CA GLY A 157 -23.99 -13.97 -11.08
C GLY A 157 -24.36 -12.57 -11.53
N ARG A 158 -24.79 -11.69 -10.62
CA ARG A 158 -25.19 -10.31 -10.88
C ARG A 158 -24.36 -9.35 -10.06
N VAL A 159 -24.32 -8.07 -10.47
CA VAL A 159 -23.77 -6.99 -9.66
C VAL A 159 -24.68 -6.78 -8.45
N GLU A 160 -24.14 -6.96 -7.24
CA GLU A 160 -24.87 -6.76 -5.99
C GLU A 160 -24.67 -5.32 -5.53
N LEU A 161 -25.69 -4.46 -5.76
CA LEU A 161 -25.63 -3.02 -5.45
C LEU A 161 -25.76 -2.72 -3.95
N ALA A 162 -26.34 -3.63 -3.18
CA ALA A 162 -26.58 -3.45 -1.76
C ALA A 162 -26.34 -4.80 -1.02
N PRO A 163 -25.06 -5.25 -0.89
CA PRO A 163 -24.74 -6.46 -0.17
C PRO A 163 -25.26 -6.45 1.26
N ALA A 164 -25.57 -7.62 1.80
CA ALA A 164 -26.18 -7.76 3.14
C ALA A 164 -25.31 -7.13 4.23
N GLU A 165 -23.99 -7.31 4.14
CA GLU A 165 -22.98 -6.80 5.07
C GLU A 165 -23.02 -5.28 5.16
N ILE A 166 -23.05 -4.58 4.00
CA ILE A 166 -23.14 -3.11 3.94
C ILE A 166 -24.48 -2.62 4.51
N ARG A 167 -25.60 -3.31 4.18
CA ARG A 167 -26.92 -2.93 4.74
C ARG A 167 -27.00 -3.09 6.24
N GLN A 168 -26.40 -4.11 6.80
CA GLN A 168 -26.34 -4.35 8.25
C GLN A 168 -25.53 -3.27 8.96
N ASP A 169 -24.44 -2.80 8.34
CA ASP A 169 -23.58 -1.76 8.91
C ASP A 169 -24.23 -0.35 8.95
N LEU A 170 -25.34 -0.13 8.23
CA LEU A 170 -26.08 1.13 8.29
C LEU A 170 -26.55 1.50 9.71
N ALA A 171 -26.79 0.53 10.57
CA ALA A 171 -27.17 0.76 11.96
C ALA A 171 -26.01 1.43 12.73
N ARG A 172 -24.77 0.96 12.54
CA ARG A 172 -23.55 1.56 13.12
C ARG A 172 -23.33 2.98 12.58
N LEU A 173 -23.50 3.19 11.29
CA LEU A 173 -23.38 4.52 10.66
C LEU A 173 -24.35 5.53 11.29
N ARG A 174 -25.63 5.16 11.43
CA ARG A 174 -26.67 6.01 12.04
C ARG A 174 -26.31 6.36 13.49
N ALA A 175 -25.95 5.37 14.29
CA ALA A 175 -25.49 5.60 15.66
C ALA A 175 -24.29 6.54 15.74
N GLY A 176 -23.34 6.42 14.81
CA GLY A 176 -22.18 7.29 14.70
C GLY A 176 -22.51 8.75 14.34
N ILE A 177 -23.52 8.97 13.49
CA ILE A 177 -24.00 10.33 13.14
C ILE A 177 -24.59 11.01 14.37
N ASP A 178 -25.41 10.30 15.14
CA ASP A 178 -26.05 10.84 16.34
C ASP A 178 -25.05 11.07 17.49
N ALA A 179 -24.00 10.26 17.59
CA ALA A 179 -22.97 10.36 18.62
C ALA A 179 -21.94 11.48 18.38
N ARG A 180 -21.80 12.00 17.17
CA ARG A 180 -20.78 12.99 16.78
C ARG A 180 -21.13 14.43 17.21
N ARG A 181 -21.64 14.63 18.40
CA ARG A 181 -21.92 15.96 18.95
C ARG A 181 -20.82 16.39 19.91
N GLY A 182 -19.69 16.87 19.36
CA GLY A 182 -18.61 17.52 20.11
C GLY A 182 -17.25 16.83 19.97
N GLY A 183 -16.20 17.64 20.10
CA GLY A 183 -14.80 17.23 20.00
C GLY A 183 -14.19 17.44 18.62
N LEU A 184 -12.86 17.44 18.61
CA LEU A 184 -12.08 17.58 17.37
C LEU A 184 -11.79 16.23 16.77
N VAL A 185 -11.72 16.18 15.43
CA VAL A 185 -11.30 15.01 14.69
C VAL A 185 -10.05 15.31 13.87
N LEU A 186 -9.10 14.39 13.91
CA LEU A 186 -7.88 14.45 13.11
C LEU A 186 -8.08 13.73 11.78
N ILE A 187 -7.67 14.39 10.70
CA ILE A 187 -7.50 13.80 9.37
C ILE A 187 -6.05 13.91 8.91
N GLY A 188 -5.62 12.93 8.13
CA GLY A 188 -4.32 12.96 7.47
C GLY A 188 -4.34 13.87 6.24
N ARG A 189 -3.19 14.48 5.90
CA ARG A 189 -3.02 15.17 4.62
C ARG A 189 -1.78 14.70 3.89
N ARG A 190 -1.82 14.83 2.58
CA ARG A 190 -0.75 14.47 1.67
C ARG A 190 -0.04 15.74 1.18
N HIS A 191 1.27 15.65 1.03
CA HIS A 191 2.06 16.72 0.43
C HIS A 191 2.65 16.27 -0.90
N LEU A 192 2.52 17.10 -1.92
CA LEU A 192 3.03 16.82 -3.26
C LEU A 192 4.54 16.55 -3.26
N ARG A 193 5.31 17.30 -2.46
CA ARG A 193 6.78 17.24 -2.42
C ARG A 193 7.35 16.14 -1.54
N SER A 194 6.50 15.39 -0.82
CA SER A 194 6.96 14.34 0.12
C SER A 194 6.92 12.94 -0.45
N ASN A 195 5.98 12.64 -1.38
CA ASN A 195 5.71 11.28 -1.89
C ASN A 195 5.73 10.24 -0.75
N ASN A 196 4.79 10.35 0.17
CA ASN A 196 4.81 9.74 1.52
C ASN A 196 6.00 10.29 2.34
N SER A 197 7.09 9.57 2.48
CA SER A 197 8.32 10.00 3.16
C SER A 197 9.56 9.97 2.24
N TRP A 198 9.44 9.47 1.04
CA TRP A 198 10.56 9.18 0.14
C TRP A 198 11.41 10.39 -0.20
N MET A 199 10.77 11.55 -0.31
CA MET A 199 11.42 12.80 -0.73
C MET A 199 11.95 13.64 0.44
N HIS A 200 11.72 13.23 1.69
CA HIS A 200 12.13 14.02 2.87
C HIS A 200 13.66 14.10 3.02
N ASN A 201 14.41 13.14 2.48
CA ASN A 201 15.88 13.20 2.52
C ASN A 201 16.51 13.90 1.31
N LEU A 202 15.71 14.54 0.44
CA LEU A 202 16.20 15.31 -0.70
C LEU A 202 16.21 16.80 -0.35
N THR A 203 17.40 17.42 -0.35
CA THR A 203 17.60 18.82 0.06
C THR A 203 16.67 19.78 -0.68
N VAL A 204 16.51 19.62 -2.00
CA VAL A 204 15.68 20.52 -2.82
C VAL A 204 14.20 20.40 -2.45
N LEU A 205 13.70 19.20 -2.17
CA LEU A 205 12.29 18.96 -1.87
C LEU A 205 11.95 19.20 -0.40
N ASN A 206 12.92 19.05 0.49
CA ASN A 206 12.77 19.32 1.93
C ASN A 206 13.30 20.73 2.32
N SER A 207 13.38 21.65 1.35
CA SER A 207 13.75 23.06 1.55
C SER A 207 12.49 23.93 1.79
N GLY A 208 12.69 25.15 2.29
CA GLY A 208 11.61 26.14 2.52
C GLY A 208 11.08 26.11 3.95
N SER A 209 9.84 26.56 4.15
CA SER A 209 9.18 26.57 5.45
C SER A 209 8.87 25.15 5.97
N ASN A 210 8.66 25.04 7.30
CA ASN A 210 8.16 23.80 7.88
C ASN A 210 6.73 23.53 7.40
N THR A 211 6.49 22.35 6.83
CA THR A 211 5.17 21.91 6.36
C THR A 211 4.56 20.82 7.25
N CYS A 212 5.31 20.36 8.27
CA CYS A 212 4.78 19.46 9.29
C CYS A 212 4.09 20.28 10.38
N THR A 213 2.90 20.78 10.07
CA THR A 213 2.09 21.67 10.90
C THR A 213 0.73 21.07 11.18
N LEU A 214 0.12 21.42 12.33
CA LEU A 214 -1.29 21.14 12.62
C LEU A 214 -2.15 22.24 11.99
N GLN A 215 -2.86 21.94 10.92
CA GLN A 215 -3.84 22.87 10.36
C GLN A 215 -5.09 22.91 11.22
N VAL A 216 -5.53 24.15 11.56
CA VAL A 216 -6.69 24.42 12.42
C VAL A 216 -7.46 25.59 11.84
N HIS A 217 -8.80 25.49 11.81
CA HIS A 217 -9.65 26.59 11.40
C HIS A 217 -9.56 27.77 12.41
N PRO A 218 -9.59 29.04 11.95
CA PRO A 218 -9.51 30.22 12.83
C PRO A 218 -10.49 30.19 14.03
N ASP A 219 -11.76 29.83 13.79
CA ASP A 219 -12.76 29.75 14.84
C ASP A 219 -12.41 28.67 15.88
N THR A 220 -11.97 27.50 15.42
CA THR A 220 -11.52 26.41 16.30
C THR A 220 -10.27 26.82 17.10
N ALA A 221 -9.31 27.48 16.43
CA ALA A 221 -8.09 27.97 17.09
C ALA A 221 -8.44 28.98 18.21
N ALA A 222 -9.35 29.92 17.93
CA ALA A 222 -9.82 30.90 18.93
C ALA A 222 -10.54 30.22 20.11
N GLU A 223 -11.41 29.23 19.84
CA GLU A 223 -12.17 28.49 20.86
C GLU A 223 -11.26 27.75 21.85
N ILE A 224 -10.18 27.12 21.34
CA ILE A 224 -9.27 26.29 22.16
C ILE A 224 -7.97 27.01 22.54
N GLY A 225 -7.83 28.31 22.23
CA GLY A 225 -6.70 29.16 22.63
C GLY A 225 -5.39 28.86 21.91
N LEU A 226 -5.43 28.47 20.62
CA LEU A 226 -4.24 28.26 19.80
C LEU A 226 -3.85 29.54 19.05
N THR A 227 -2.54 29.71 18.88
CA THR A 227 -1.95 30.82 18.12
C THR A 227 -1.15 30.25 16.95
N ASP A 228 -1.25 30.91 15.79
CA ASP A 228 -0.48 30.53 14.61
C ASP A 228 1.03 30.53 14.89
N GLY A 229 1.72 29.49 14.45
CA GLY A 229 3.15 29.27 14.67
C GLY A 229 3.53 28.78 16.08
N ALA A 230 2.64 28.81 17.06
CA ALA A 230 2.91 28.27 18.40
C ALA A 230 2.74 26.73 18.41
N ASP A 231 3.34 26.08 19.40
CA ASP A 231 3.21 24.63 19.55
C ASP A 231 1.88 24.24 20.20
N ALA A 232 1.23 23.24 19.61
CA ALA A 232 0.05 22.59 20.17
C ALA A 232 0.36 21.14 20.57
N ARG A 233 -0.23 20.72 21.68
CA ARG A 233 -0.31 19.32 22.06
C ARG A 233 -1.55 18.70 21.44
N VAL A 234 -1.36 17.60 20.72
CA VAL A 234 -2.44 16.78 20.14
C VAL A 234 -2.39 15.41 20.78
N ALA A 235 -3.48 14.99 21.38
CA ALA A 235 -3.57 13.70 22.06
C ALA A 235 -4.77 12.90 21.56
N SER A 236 -4.56 11.63 21.32
CA SER A 236 -5.60 10.63 21.04
C SER A 236 -5.64 9.58 22.16
N ARG A 237 -6.47 8.56 22.01
CA ARG A 237 -6.45 7.39 22.89
C ARG A 237 -5.13 6.60 22.83
N ALA A 238 -4.43 6.65 21.70
CA ALA A 238 -3.23 5.86 21.46
C ALA A 238 -1.94 6.55 21.90
N GLY A 239 -1.90 7.89 21.89
CA GLY A 239 -0.69 8.64 22.24
C GLY A 239 -0.86 10.13 22.03
N GLU A 240 0.26 10.85 22.10
CA GLU A 240 0.30 12.30 21.93
C GLU A 240 1.54 12.77 21.17
N VAL A 241 1.41 13.93 20.57
CA VAL A 241 2.49 14.62 19.86
C VAL A 241 2.40 16.13 20.12
N THR A 242 3.54 16.81 19.96
CA THR A 242 3.62 18.28 19.96
C THR A 242 4.03 18.74 18.57
N VAL A 243 3.33 19.75 18.02
CA VAL A 243 3.51 20.17 16.63
C VAL A 243 3.14 21.65 16.47
N PRO A 244 3.85 22.43 15.61
CA PRO A 244 3.49 23.81 15.33
C PRO A 244 2.10 23.94 14.68
N VAL A 245 1.36 24.96 15.08
CA VAL A 245 0.02 25.30 14.57
C VAL A 245 0.14 26.09 13.26
N GLU A 246 -0.73 25.80 12.33
CA GLU A 246 -0.99 26.58 11.11
C GLU A 246 -2.48 26.94 11.09
N VAL A 247 -2.81 28.20 11.36
CA VAL A 247 -4.20 28.67 11.32
C VAL A 247 -4.58 28.94 9.87
N THR A 248 -5.62 28.29 9.37
CA THR A 248 -6.07 28.40 7.98
C THR A 248 -7.58 28.16 7.85
N ASP A 249 -8.23 28.90 6.96
CA ASP A 249 -9.62 28.72 6.56
C ASP A 249 -9.79 27.56 5.54
N GLY A 250 -8.70 26.94 5.09
CA GLY A 250 -8.71 25.79 4.20
C GLY A 250 -9.17 24.48 4.83
N ILE A 251 -9.55 24.48 6.12
CA ILE A 251 -10.08 23.32 6.86
C ILE A 251 -11.38 23.69 7.56
N GLN A 252 -12.28 22.74 7.77
CA GLN A 252 -13.56 22.98 8.45
C GLN A 252 -13.39 23.15 9.96
N PRO A 253 -14.21 23.98 10.63
CA PRO A 253 -14.30 24.00 12.08
C PRO A 253 -14.54 22.61 12.67
N GLY A 254 -13.90 22.30 13.80
CA GLY A 254 -13.99 20.98 14.44
C GLY A 254 -13.11 19.89 13.82
N VAL A 255 -12.42 20.19 12.72
CA VAL A 255 -11.45 19.28 12.08
C VAL A 255 -10.06 19.86 12.21
N VAL A 256 -9.07 19.00 12.48
CA VAL A 256 -7.65 19.33 12.46
C VAL A 256 -6.91 18.37 11.52
N SER A 257 -5.82 18.84 10.89
CA SER A 257 -5.11 18.03 9.92
C SER A 257 -3.61 18.00 10.16
N LEU A 258 -3.02 16.80 10.10
CA LEU A 258 -1.57 16.57 10.15
C LEU A 258 -1.09 15.84 8.90
N PRO A 259 0.10 16.20 8.37
CA PRO A 259 0.68 15.48 7.25
C PRO A 259 1.23 14.14 7.69
N HIS A 260 1.08 13.09 6.86
CA HIS A 260 1.73 11.81 7.11
C HIS A 260 3.14 11.77 6.52
N GLY A 261 3.89 10.71 6.87
CA GLY A 261 5.23 10.45 6.33
C GLY A 261 6.37 11.12 7.07
N TRP A 262 6.09 11.89 8.11
CA TRP A 262 7.07 12.53 9.00
C TRP A 262 7.41 11.64 10.21
N GLY A 263 8.37 12.10 11.02
CA GLY A 263 8.80 11.39 12.24
C GLY A 263 10.21 10.83 12.14
N HIS A 264 11.14 11.60 11.58
CA HIS A 264 12.54 11.19 11.33
C HIS A 264 13.49 11.46 12.50
N SER A 265 12.96 11.64 13.73
CA SER A 265 13.76 11.95 14.94
C SER A 265 14.27 10.71 15.67
N LEU A 266 13.92 9.49 15.23
CA LEU A 266 14.34 8.27 15.91
C LEU A 266 15.84 8.06 15.78
N ALA A 267 16.47 7.61 16.88
CA ALA A 267 17.89 7.25 16.88
C ALA A 267 18.16 6.16 15.83
N GLY A 268 19.23 6.32 15.06
CA GLY A 268 19.60 5.41 13.97
C GLY A 268 18.99 5.77 12.61
N THR A 269 18.21 6.86 12.49
CA THR A 269 17.78 7.36 11.19
C THR A 269 18.99 7.79 10.35
N GLN A 270 19.15 7.18 9.16
CA GLN A 270 20.33 7.41 8.30
C GLN A 270 20.17 8.65 7.39
N GLY A 271 18.95 9.13 7.17
CA GLY A 271 18.66 10.28 6.33
C GLY A 271 19.02 11.60 7.01
N SER A 272 20.20 12.16 6.74
CA SER A 272 20.70 13.39 7.39
C SER A 272 19.82 14.61 7.16
N VAL A 273 19.28 14.78 5.93
CA VAL A 273 18.38 15.90 5.57
C VAL A 273 17.02 15.72 6.25
N ALA A 274 16.49 14.51 6.27
CA ALA A 274 15.24 14.19 6.95
C ALA A 274 15.37 14.35 8.48
N ALA A 275 16.48 13.92 9.07
CA ALA A 275 16.75 14.06 10.50
C ALA A 275 16.91 15.53 10.95
N ALA A 276 17.41 16.42 10.08
CA ALA A 276 17.50 17.86 10.36
C ALA A 276 16.11 18.56 10.38
N ARG A 277 15.10 17.93 9.77
CA ARG A 277 13.70 18.41 9.75
C ARG A 277 12.76 17.23 10.03
N PRO A 278 12.79 16.67 11.24
CA PRO A 278 12.18 15.37 11.50
C PRO A 278 10.65 15.38 11.43
N GLY A 279 10.00 16.49 11.75
CA GLY A 279 8.56 16.55 11.95
C GLY A 279 8.07 15.58 13.03
N ILE A 280 6.78 15.26 13.02
CA ILE A 280 6.17 14.33 13.98
C ILE A 280 5.58 13.11 13.26
N ASN A 281 5.58 11.97 13.93
CA ASN A 281 4.97 10.76 13.42
C ASN A 281 3.48 10.70 13.79
N THR A 282 2.59 10.97 12.82
CA THR A 282 1.13 10.91 13.02
C THR A 282 0.62 9.54 13.43
N ASN A 283 1.35 8.46 13.11
CA ASN A 283 0.95 7.10 13.51
C ASN A 283 0.96 6.91 15.03
N LEU A 284 1.65 7.77 15.80
CA LEU A 284 1.57 7.75 17.26
C LEU A 284 0.17 8.08 17.79
N LEU A 285 -0.66 8.74 16.99
CA LEU A 285 -2.05 9.07 17.30
C LEU A 285 -3.05 8.02 16.82
N THR A 286 -2.58 7.04 16.00
CA THR A 286 -3.43 6.01 15.42
C THR A 286 -3.63 4.85 16.38
N ASP A 287 -4.88 4.50 16.64
CA ASP A 287 -5.23 3.37 17.49
C ASP A 287 -5.11 2.04 16.71
N PRO A 288 -4.19 1.13 17.10
CA PRO A 288 -4.00 -0.14 16.41
C PRO A 288 -5.20 -1.09 16.55
N MET A 289 -6.11 -0.83 17.50
CA MET A 289 -7.32 -1.63 17.72
C MET A 289 -8.53 -1.08 16.95
N ALA A 290 -8.42 0.11 16.34
CA ALA A 290 -9.49 0.69 15.56
C ALA A 290 -9.41 0.23 14.11
N LEU A 291 -10.29 -0.70 13.74
CA LEU A 291 -10.42 -1.24 12.39
C LEU A 291 -11.79 -0.89 11.82
N ASP A 292 -11.84 -0.63 10.53
CA ASP A 292 -13.11 -0.59 9.80
C ASP A 292 -13.70 -2.01 9.73
N PRO A 293 -14.91 -2.24 10.25
CA PRO A 293 -15.45 -3.60 10.39
C PRO A 293 -15.80 -4.28 9.05
N LEU A 294 -15.96 -3.52 7.97
CA LEU A 294 -16.27 -4.07 6.66
C LEU A 294 -15.02 -4.42 5.87
N SER A 295 -14.01 -3.55 5.88
CA SER A 295 -12.78 -3.74 5.09
C SER A 295 -11.63 -4.34 5.88
N GLY A 296 -11.66 -4.32 7.22
CA GLY A 296 -10.54 -4.68 8.07
C GLY A 296 -9.39 -3.66 8.04
N THR A 297 -9.58 -2.52 7.38
CA THR A 297 -8.54 -1.49 7.25
C THR A 297 -8.41 -0.68 8.54
N SER A 298 -7.17 -0.32 8.91
CA SER A 298 -6.91 0.58 10.04
C SER A 298 -7.57 1.95 9.84
N VAL A 299 -8.17 2.49 10.89
CA VAL A 299 -8.79 3.82 10.90
C VAL A 299 -7.68 4.88 11.01
N LEU A 300 -7.37 5.53 9.89
CA LEU A 300 -6.31 6.55 9.77
C LEU A 300 -6.85 7.98 9.66
N ASN A 301 -8.17 8.15 9.55
CA ASN A 301 -8.85 9.45 9.45
C ASN A 301 -10.09 9.47 10.33
N GLY A 302 -10.47 10.67 10.78
CA GLY A 302 -11.59 10.83 11.70
C GLY A 302 -11.24 10.38 13.11
N ILE A 303 -9.96 10.44 13.50
CA ILE A 303 -9.47 10.06 14.83
C ILE A 303 -9.90 11.12 15.84
N PRO A 304 -10.66 10.76 16.89
CA PRO A 304 -10.97 11.70 17.96
C PRO A 304 -9.71 12.18 18.68
N VAL A 305 -9.53 13.49 18.80
CA VAL A 305 -8.36 14.08 19.44
C VAL A 305 -8.73 15.21 20.40
N LEU A 306 -7.90 15.38 21.43
CA LEU A 306 -7.85 16.55 22.28
C LEU A 306 -6.68 17.43 21.83
N VAL A 307 -6.94 18.70 21.60
CA VAL A 307 -5.93 19.65 21.16
C VAL A 307 -5.95 20.86 22.10
N GLY A 308 -4.78 21.35 22.42
CA GLY A 308 -4.62 22.58 23.23
C GLY A 308 -3.18 23.10 23.14
N PRO A 309 -2.90 24.29 23.68
CA PRO A 309 -1.56 24.83 23.76
C PRO A 309 -0.59 23.84 24.40
N ALA A 310 0.60 23.66 23.83
CA ALA A 310 1.66 22.94 24.51
C ALA A 310 2.02 23.72 25.81
N ARG A 311 2.06 23.02 26.95
CA ARG A 311 2.54 23.63 28.18
C ARG A 311 4.05 23.83 28.07
N ALA A 312 4.51 25.03 28.44
CA ALA A 312 5.93 25.34 28.52
C ALA A 312 6.65 24.44 29.54
#